data_b621c8f2f445d7e17431ad05ae64953a
#
_entry.id   b621c8f2f445d7e17431ad05ae64953a
#
_cell.length_a   1.000
_cell.length_b   1.000
_cell.length_c   1.000
_cell.angle_alpha   90.00
_cell.angle_beta   90.00
_cell.angle_gamma   90.00
#
_symmetry.space_group_name_H-M   'P 1'
#
loop_
_entity.id
_entity.type
_entity.pdbx_description
1 polymer ?
#
loop_
_entity_poly.entity_id
_entity_poly.type
_entity_poly.pdbx_seq_one_letter_code
_entity_poly.pdbx_strand_id
1 'polypeptide(L)'
;MIKDAENNISEIAPKKLVLISTIDVFKSPLGVDENSTIDVSGLAAYGYHRYLLECRVRENYPDALIIRLPGLFGRNIKKNFIYDFINVIPFMLNEKKFLELSGKQPELLKYYDKQANGFYKVNVSGPEKEGLKDMFRALGFSALDFTDSRSRFQFYDLKDLWADMNIALDAGITLWHPATEPVSAGELYRYLTGEDFVNELASAPADYDFRTIHDALFNGKNGYIRDKESVLAGIRNFVEEYSKQVPVSEGGKQ
;
A
#
# COMPACT_ATOMS: atom_id res chain seq x y z
N MET A 1 18.65 8.48 -8.12
CA MET A 1 17.27 8.67 -7.62
C MET A 1 17.14 9.96 -6.79
N ILE A 2 17.83 10.17 -5.64
CA ILE A 2 17.74 11.45 -4.90
C ILE A 2 18.27 12.59 -5.75
N LYS A 3 19.50 12.45 -6.29
CA LYS A 3 20.12 13.47 -7.17
C LYS A 3 19.25 13.80 -8.40
N ASP A 4 18.59 12.82 -8.97
CA ASP A 4 17.72 13.06 -10.12
C ASP A 4 16.49 13.88 -9.73
N ALA A 5 15.89 13.58 -8.56
CA ALA A 5 14.79 14.38 -8.02
C ALA A 5 15.22 15.82 -7.70
N GLU A 6 16.40 16.01 -7.09
CA GLU A 6 16.98 17.33 -6.82
C GLU A 6 17.25 18.11 -8.10
N ASN A 7 17.85 17.47 -9.10
CA ASN A 7 18.12 18.09 -10.39
C ASN A 7 16.82 18.54 -11.07
N ASN A 8 15.80 17.65 -11.10
CA ASN A 8 14.51 17.97 -11.69
C ASN A 8 13.82 19.14 -10.97
N ILE A 9 13.83 19.18 -9.64
CA ILE A 9 13.25 20.28 -8.87
C ILE A 9 14.00 21.58 -9.16
N SER A 10 15.34 21.54 -9.20
CA SER A 10 16.17 22.73 -9.47
C SER A 10 15.97 23.25 -10.90
N GLU A 11 15.83 22.36 -11.87
CA GLU A 11 15.62 22.72 -13.28
C GLU A 11 14.23 23.34 -13.50
N ILE A 12 13.19 22.78 -12.86
CA ILE A 12 11.81 23.30 -12.97
C ILE A 12 11.65 24.61 -12.19
N ALA A 13 12.39 24.80 -11.10
CA ALA A 13 12.29 25.94 -10.19
C ALA A 13 10.83 26.31 -9.83
N PRO A 14 10.07 25.38 -9.23
CA PRO A 14 8.63 25.55 -9.04
C PRO A 14 8.31 26.66 -8.06
N LYS A 15 7.22 27.41 -8.30
CA LYS A 15 6.72 28.42 -7.36
C LYS A 15 6.04 27.80 -6.13
N LYS A 16 5.46 26.62 -6.28
CA LYS A 16 4.89 25.80 -5.20
C LYS A 16 5.38 24.38 -5.39
N LEU A 17 5.86 23.76 -4.32
CA LEU A 17 6.37 22.40 -4.33
C LEU A 17 5.58 21.52 -3.35
N VAL A 18 5.15 20.37 -3.83
CA VAL A 18 4.63 19.29 -2.99
C VAL A 18 5.51 18.07 -3.15
N LEU A 19 6.05 17.57 -2.06
CA LEU A 19 6.83 16.34 -2.04
C LEU A 19 5.98 15.20 -1.51
N ILE A 20 5.75 14.19 -2.35
CA ILE A 20 5.19 12.92 -1.90
C ILE A 20 6.29 12.09 -1.24
N SER A 21 6.19 11.91 0.06
CA SER A 21 7.07 11.09 0.89
C SER A 21 6.33 9.88 1.45
N THR A 22 6.84 9.26 2.50
CA THR A 22 6.30 8.03 3.09
C THR A 22 6.39 8.06 4.61
N ILE A 23 5.47 7.41 5.28
CA ILE A 23 5.53 7.20 6.73
C ILE A 23 6.70 6.28 7.14
N ASP A 24 7.26 5.50 6.19
CA ASP A 24 8.42 4.62 6.43
C ASP A 24 9.73 5.38 6.68
N VAL A 25 9.70 6.71 6.76
CA VAL A 25 10.77 7.52 7.37
C VAL A 25 10.88 7.26 8.88
N PHE A 26 9.85 6.69 9.50
CA PHE A 26 9.89 6.18 10.86
C PHE A 26 10.17 4.67 10.86
N LYS A 27 11.12 4.25 11.69
CA LYS A 27 11.45 2.83 11.88
C LYS A 27 10.31 2.05 12.52
N SER A 28 9.57 2.71 13.40
CA SER A 28 8.36 2.19 14.06
C SER A 28 7.31 3.29 14.06
N PRO A 29 6.33 3.25 13.15
CA PRO A 29 5.32 4.30 13.03
C PRO A 29 4.16 4.07 14.02
N LEU A 30 4.49 3.99 15.32
CA LEU A 30 3.54 3.83 16.41
C LEU A 30 3.48 5.08 17.27
N GLY A 31 2.31 5.73 17.35
CA GLY A 31 2.09 6.91 18.16
C GLY A 31 2.90 8.14 17.72
N VAL A 32 3.48 8.13 16.53
CA VAL A 32 4.25 9.24 15.96
C VAL A 32 3.34 10.19 15.19
N ASP A 33 3.71 11.47 15.14
CA ASP A 33 3.03 12.53 14.41
C ASP A 33 4.06 13.46 13.72
N GLU A 34 3.62 14.59 13.20
CA GLU A 34 4.49 15.56 12.51
C GLU A 34 5.54 16.19 13.42
N ASN A 35 5.32 16.22 14.75
CA ASN A 35 6.28 16.74 15.73
C ASN A 35 7.31 15.69 16.16
N SER A 36 7.13 14.45 15.76
CA SER A 36 7.98 13.35 16.20
C SER A 36 9.34 13.38 15.50
N THR A 37 10.40 13.16 16.27
CA THR A 37 11.78 13.09 15.75
C THR A 37 12.02 11.79 14.99
N ILE A 38 12.72 11.89 13.86
CA ILE A 38 13.10 10.72 13.05
C ILE A 38 14.47 10.22 13.51
N ASP A 39 14.51 8.97 14.00
CA ASP A 39 15.76 8.25 14.25
C ASP A 39 16.22 7.56 12.97
N VAL A 40 17.31 8.06 12.40
CA VAL A 40 17.90 7.51 11.17
C VAL A 40 18.77 6.28 11.43
N SER A 41 19.08 5.96 12.69
CA SER A 41 19.92 4.81 13.03
C SER A 41 19.21 3.50 12.73
N GLY A 42 19.77 2.70 11.82
CA GLY A 42 19.19 1.43 11.39
C GLY A 42 17.88 1.54 10.61
N LEU A 43 17.56 2.73 10.09
CA LEU A 43 16.43 2.91 9.19
C LEU A 43 16.68 2.16 7.86
N ALA A 44 15.64 1.53 7.32
CA ALA A 44 15.73 0.86 6.02
C ALA A 44 16.11 1.86 4.91
N ALA A 45 16.87 1.41 3.93
CA ALA A 45 17.41 2.27 2.86
C ALA A 45 16.33 3.11 2.16
N TYR A 46 15.13 2.58 1.97
CA TYR A 46 14.02 3.30 1.36
C TYR A 46 13.61 4.51 2.22
N GLY A 47 13.28 4.30 3.49
CA GLY A 47 12.89 5.36 4.41
C GLY A 47 14.00 6.39 4.62
N TYR A 48 15.26 5.93 4.77
CA TYR A 48 16.42 6.80 4.90
C TYR A 48 16.59 7.75 3.69
N HIS A 49 16.53 7.22 2.47
CA HIS A 49 16.64 8.04 1.28
C HIS A 49 15.47 9.03 1.12
N ARG A 50 14.26 8.62 1.50
CA ARG A 50 13.10 9.53 1.51
C ARG A 50 13.29 10.67 2.50
N TYR A 51 13.76 10.36 3.70
CA TYR A 51 14.04 11.37 4.72
C TYR A 51 15.13 12.35 4.29
N LEU A 52 16.23 11.86 3.68
CA LEU A 52 17.26 12.75 3.14
C LEU A 52 16.69 13.73 2.09
N LEU A 53 15.80 13.27 1.22
CA LEU A 53 15.13 14.13 0.24
C LEU A 53 14.22 15.16 0.93
N GLU A 54 13.49 14.78 1.98
CA GLU A 54 12.70 15.71 2.79
C GLU A 54 13.58 16.82 3.39
N CYS A 55 14.72 16.48 3.97
CA CYS A 55 15.64 17.46 4.55
C CYS A 55 16.10 18.49 3.49
N ARG A 56 16.48 18.01 2.32
CA ARG A 56 16.94 18.91 1.23
C ARG A 56 15.82 19.77 0.67
N VAL A 57 14.60 19.23 0.59
CA VAL A 57 13.43 20.03 0.17
C VAL A 57 13.15 21.12 1.20
N ARG A 58 13.19 20.83 2.50
CA ARG A 58 12.99 21.83 3.55
C ARG A 58 14.06 22.93 3.55
N GLU A 59 15.31 22.57 3.27
CA GLU A 59 16.42 23.53 3.19
C GLU A 59 16.24 24.52 2.03
N ASN A 60 15.79 24.05 0.87
CA ASN A 60 15.74 24.86 -0.36
C ASN A 60 14.33 25.44 -0.63
N TYR A 61 13.28 24.82 -0.12
CA TYR A 61 11.87 25.18 -0.31
C TYR A 61 11.13 25.10 1.04
N PRO A 62 11.35 26.04 1.97
CA PRO A 62 10.80 25.99 3.33
C PRO A 62 9.27 25.96 3.37
N ASP A 63 8.61 26.51 2.34
CA ASP A 63 7.15 26.52 2.20
C ASP A 63 6.59 25.30 1.46
N ALA A 64 7.44 24.33 1.11
CA ALA A 64 7.00 23.11 0.45
C ALA A 64 6.11 22.24 1.37
N LEU A 65 5.03 21.70 0.82
CA LEU A 65 4.24 20.70 1.53
C LEU A 65 4.89 19.32 1.34
N ILE A 66 5.27 18.68 2.43
CA ILE A 66 5.74 17.30 2.46
C ILE A 66 4.61 16.41 2.97
N ILE A 67 4.22 15.41 2.19
CA ILE A 67 3.15 14.47 2.54
C ILE A 67 3.76 13.09 2.78
N ARG A 68 3.70 12.58 4.02
CA ARG A 68 4.14 11.24 4.37
C ARG A 68 3.00 10.26 4.25
N LEU A 69 2.84 9.68 3.07
CA LEU A 69 1.74 8.78 2.76
C LEU A 69 1.81 7.46 3.53
N PRO A 70 0.65 6.93 3.97
CA PRO A 70 0.50 5.56 4.50
C PRO A 70 0.43 4.51 3.40
N GLY A 71 -0.11 3.33 3.72
CA GLY A 71 -0.57 2.37 2.72
C GLY A 71 -1.67 2.96 1.86
N LEU A 72 -1.55 2.84 0.54
CA LEU A 72 -2.51 3.42 -0.41
C LEU A 72 -3.40 2.34 -1.01
N PHE A 73 -4.66 2.67 -1.25
CA PHE A 73 -5.48 1.91 -2.17
C PHE A 73 -6.09 2.82 -3.24
N GLY A 74 -6.39 2.24 -4.40
CA GLY A 74 -6.88 2.98 -5.56
C GLY A 74 -6.45 2.34 -6.87
N ARG A 75 -6.88 2.93 -7.99
CA ARG A 75 -6.52 2.45 -9.33
C ARG A 75 -5.00 2.44 -9.51
N ASN A 76 -4.48 1.38 -10.11
CA ASN A 76 -3.05 1.17 -10.41
C ASN A 76 -2.14 1.01 -9.17
N ILE A 77 -2.67 1.05 -7.96
CA ILE A 77 -1.91 0.71 -6.76
C ILE A 77 -1.74 -0.80 -6.70
N LYS A 78 -0.50 -1.24 -6.50
CA LYS A 78 -0.10 -2.66 -6.42
C LYS A 78 0.67 -2.90 -5.12
N LYS A 79 0.79 -4.15 -4.71
CA LYS A 79 1.62 -4.59 -3.58
C LYS A 79 1.10 -4.16 -2.20
N ASN A 80 -0.13 -4.41 -1.88
CA ASN A 80 -0.64 -4.38 -0.52
C ASN A 80 -1.74 -5.42 -0.33
N PHE A 81 -2.20 -5.60 0.91
CA PHE A 81 -3.24 -6.57 1.25
C PHE A 81 -4.51 -6.43 0.39
N ILE A 82 -4.95 -5.19 0.09
CA ILE A 82 -6.14 -4.94 -0.72
C ILE A 82 -5.92 -5.40 -2.17
N TYR A 83 -4.74 -5.10 -2.73
CA TYR A 83 -4.37 -5.58 -4.05
C TYR A 83 -4.32 -7.11 -4.11
N ASP A 84 -3.73 -7.74 -3.09
CA ASP A 84 -3.59 -9.18 -2.99
C ASP A 84 -4.94 -9.87 -2.80
N PHE A 85 -5.86 -9.26 -2.04
CA PHE A 85 -7.25 -9.70 -1.90
C PHE A 85 -7.98 -9.75 -3.25
N ILE A 86 -7.85 -8.69 -4.06
CA ILE A 86 -8.52 -8.60 -5.38
C ILE A 86 -7.89 -9.56 -6.40
N ASN A 87 -6.57 -9.67 -6.39
CA ASN A 87 -5.84 -10.37 -7.47
C ASN A 87 -5.59 -11.85 -7.18
N VAL A 88 -5.57 -12.27 -5.92
CA VAL A 88 -5.37 -13.68 -5.50
C VAL A 88 -3.98 -14.22 -5.89
N ILE A 89 -3.55 -14.00 -7.12
CA ILE A 89 -2.33 -14.54 -7.71
C ILE A 89 -1.10 -13.88 -7.11
N PRO A 90 -0.17 -14.64 -6.49
CA PRO A 90 1.10 -14.10 -6.02
C PRO A 90 1.91 -13.45 -7.15
N PHE A 91 2.28 -12.18 -6.97
CA PHE A 91 3.08 -11.46 -7.97
C PHE A 91 4.49 -12.05 -8.13
N MET A 92 5.09 -12.48 -7.02
CA MET A 92 6.39 -13.15 -6.98
C MET A 92 6.39 -14.30 -5.97
N LEU A 93 7.04 -15.39 -6.32
CA LEU A 93 7.27 -16.55 -5.46
C LEU A 93 8.78 -16.77 -5.31
N ASN A 94 9.25 -17.11 -4.10
CA ASN A 94 10.60 -17.63 -3.97
C ASN A 94 10.70 -19.05 -4.55
N GLU A 95 11.89 -19.50 -4.87
CA GLU A 95 12.12 -20.80 -5.52
C GLU A 95 11.51 -21.97 -4.74
N LYS A 96 11.65 -21.99 -3.42
CA LYS A 96 11.09 -23.07 -2.58
C LYS A 96 9.58 -23.16 -2.70
N LYS A 97 8.87 -22.02 -2.59
CA LYS A 97 7.41 -21.97 -2.69
C LYS A 97 6.93 -22.27 -4.11
N PHE A 98 7.64 -21.77 -5.12
CA PHE A 98 7.32 -22.06 -6.52
C PHE A 98 7.41 -23.57 -6.83
N LEU A 99 8.48 -24.25 -6.40
CA LEU A 99 8.65 -25.69 -6.58
C LEU A 99 7.60 -26.50 -5.81
N GLU A 100 7.25 -26.09 -4.59
CA GLU A 100 6.17 -26.71 -3.82
C GLU A 100 4.83 -26.65 -4.55
N LEU A 101 4.45 -25.46 -5.04
CA LEU A 101 3.17 -25.24 -5.71
C LEU A 101 3.12 -25.88 -7.10
N SER A 102 4.18 -25.76 -7.90
CA SER A 102 4.27 -26.37 -9.22
C SER A 102 4.36 -27.89 -9.18
N GLY A 103 4.86 -28.45 -8.09
CA GLY A 103 4.80 -29.90 -7.85
C GLY A 103 3.37 -30.43 -7.63
N LYS A 104 2.46 -29.60 -7.08
CA LYS A 104 1.03 -29.92 -6.91
C LYS A 104 0.22 -29.58 -8.17
N GLN A 105 0.58 -28.49 -8.85
CA GLN A 105 -0.09 -27.96 -10.04
C GLN A 105 0.96 -27.62 -11.12
N PRO A 106 1.35 -28.60 -11.96
CA PRO A 106 2.42 -28.40 -12.97
C PRO A 106 2.15 -27.28 -13.98
N GLU A 107 0.88 -26.96 -14.23
CA GLU A 107 0.52 -25.88 -15.16
C GLU A 107 1.05 -24.50 -14.73
N LEU A 108 1.36 -24.29 -13.44
CA LEU A 108 1.98 -23.06 -12.94
C LEU A 108 3.32 -22.74 -13.62
N LEU A 109 4.03 -23.74 -14.14
CA LEU A 109 5.28 -23.56 -14.90
C LEU A 109 5.10 -22.68 -16.14
N LYS A 110 3.89 -22.59 -16.69
CA LYS A 110 3.58 -21.75 -17.86
C LYS A 110 3.44 -20.27 -17.54
N TYR A 111 3.19 -19.94 -16.26
CA TYR A 111 2.76 -18.61 -15.83
C TYR A 111 3.80 -17.88 -14.99
N TYR A 112 4.96 -18.48 -14.74
CA TYR A 112 5.99 -17.87 -13.90
C TYR A 112 7.36 -17.94 -14.55
N ASP A 113 8.02 -16.79 -14.66
CA ASP A 113 9.37 -16.65 -15.22
C ASP A 113 10.41 -16.46 -14.11
N LYS A 114 11.49 -17.25 -14.14
CA LYS A 114 12.61 -17.09 -13.21
C LYS A 114 13.32 -15.76 -13.45
N GLN A 115 13.49 -14.98 -12.39
CA GLN A 115 14.20 -13.71 -12.42
C GLN A 115 15.67 -13.87 -12.01
N ALA A 116 16.51 -12.89 -12.36
CA ALA A 116 17.94 -12.90 -12.03
C ALA A 116 18.21 -12.95 -10.50
N ASN A 117 17.27 -12.50 -9.68
CA ASN A 117 17.36 -12.54 -8.22
C ASN A 117 16.88 -13.87 -7.60
N GLY A 118 16.61 -14.89 -8.43
CA GLY A 118 16.16 -16.22 -7.99
C GLY A 118 14.67 -16.35 -7.67
N PHE A 119 13.91 -15.27 -7.76
CA PHE A 119 12.45 -15.32 -7.62
C PHE A 119 11.77 -15.68 -8.94
N TYR A 120 10.55 -16.17 -8.86
CA TYR A 120 9.66 -16.45 -9.98
C TYR A 120 8.56 -15.38 -10.02
N LYS A 121 8.49 -14.65 -11.12
CA LYS A 121 7.53 -13.57 -11.34
C LYS A 121 6.41 -14.05 -12.23
N VAL A 122 5.16 -13.75 -11.87
CA VAL A 122 3.99 -14.08 -12.69
C VAL A 122 4.03 -13.34 -14.03
N ASN A 123 3.75 -14.08 -15.10
CA ASN A 123 3.63 -13.60 -16.47
C ASN A 123 2.30 -14.14 -17.03
N VAL A 124 1.21 -13.44 -16.77
CA VAL A 124 -0.14 -13.80 -17.20
C VAL A 124 -0.93 -12.55 -17.57
N SER A 125 -1.72 -12.63 -18.62
CA SER A 125 -2.59 -11.53 -19.07
C SER A 125 -3.90 -12.07 -19.65
N GLY A 126 -4.88 -11.18 -19.76
CA GLY A 126 -6.15 -11.48 -20.41
C GLY A 126 -6.95 -12.60 -19.74
N PRO A 127 -7.63 -13.44 -20.54
CA PRO A 127 -8.55 -14.48 -20.03
C PRO A 127 -7.89 -15.56 -19.18
N GLU A 128 -6.60 -15.83 -19.42
CA GLU A 128 -5.86 -16.86 -18.66
C GLU A 128 -5.70 -16.51 -17.19
N LYS A 129 -5.85 -15.22 -16.82
CA LYS A 129 -5.73 -14.75 -15.45
C LYS A 129 -6.78 -15.37 -14.54
N GLU A 130 -8.02 -15.51 -15.00
CA GLU A 130 -9.09 -16.12 -14.17
C GLU A 130 -8.82 -17.61 -13.95
N GLY A 131 -8.41 -18.35 -14.97
CA GLY A 131 -7.99 -19.75 -14.81
C GLY A 131 -6.85 -19.92 -13.82
N LEU A 132 -5.88 -18.99 -13.83
CA LEU A 132 -4.78 -19.01 -12.86
C LEU A 132 -5.25 -18.69 -11.44
N LYS A 133 -6.21 -17.78 -11.24
CA LYS A 133 -6.84 -17.56 -9.92
C LYS A 133 -7.52 -18.82 -9.40
N ASP A 134 -8.24 -19.54 -10.26
CA ASP A 134 -8.92 -20.77 -9.86
C ASP A 134 -7.91 -21.87 -9.48
N MET A 135 -6.77 -21.95 -10.17
CA MET A 135 -5.68 -22.85 -9.76
C MET A 135 -5.15 -22.52 -8.37
N PHE A 136 -4.93 -21.24 -8.06
CA PHE A 136 -4.48 -20.81 -6.73
C PHE A 136 -5.54 -21.10 -5.66
N ARG A 137 -6.82 -20.86 -5.93
CA ARG A 137 -7.92 -21.21 -5.02
C ARG A 137 -7.95 -22.73 -4.75
N ALA A 138 -7.81 -23.55 -5.80
CA ALA A 138 -7.77 -25.02 -5.68
C ALA A 138 -6.55 -25.51 -4.88
N LEU A 139 -5.43 -24.79 -4.96
CA LEU A 139 -4.22 -25.06 -4.16
C LEU A 139 -4.36 -24.67 -2.68
N GLY A 140 -5.43 -23.92 -2.31
CA GLY A 140 -5.57 -23.34 -0.97
C GLY A 140 -4.44 -22.39 -0.64
N PHE A 141 -3.90 -21.68 -1.63
CA PHE A 141 -2.82 -20.71 -1.48
C PHE A 141 -3.10 -19.47 -2.33
N SER A 142 -2.84 -18.31 -1.78
CA SER A 142 -3.05 -17.02 -2.46
C SER A 142 -1.98 -15.99 -2.08
N ALA A 143 -2.03 -14.83 -2.69
CA ALA A 143 -1.18 -13.71 -2.30
C ALA A 143 -1.39 -13.27 -0.83
N LEU A 144 -2.57 -13.54 -0.25
CA LEU A 144 -2.89 -13.23 1.15
C LEU A 144 -2.05 -14.04 2.15
N ASP A 145 -1.58 -15.23 1.77
CA ASP A 145 -0.75 -16.09 2.63
C ASP A 145 0.61 -15.47 2.99
N PHE A 146 0.99 -14.38 2.33
CA PHE A 146 2.17 -13.59 2.70
C PHE A 146 1.90 -12.53 3.76
N THR A 147 0.65 -12.33 4.18
CA THR A 147 0.28 -11.32 5.17
C THR A 147 -0.18 -11.98 6.47
N ASP A 148 0.41 -11.58 7.59
CA ASP A 148 -0.07 -11.98 8.91
C ASP A 148 -1.42 -11.31 9.20
N SER A 149 -2.43 -12.10 9.59
CA SER A 149 -3.79 -11.61 9.84
C SER A 149 -3.88 -10.59 10.98
N ARG A 150 -2.90 -10.60 11.89
CA ARG A 150 -2.79 -9.67 13.02
C ARG A 150 -2.14 -8.35 12.63
N SER A 151 -1.49 -8.26 11.45
CA SER A 151 -0.87 -7.02 10.97
C SER A 151 -1.89 -5.91 10.87
N ARG A 152 -1.57 -4.74 11.47
CA ARG A 152 -2.39 -3.53 11.39
C ARG A 152 -1.79 -2.56 10.40
N PHE A 153 -2.63 -2.04 9.52
CA PHE A 153 -2.25 -1.09 8.49
C PHE A 153 -3.16 0.14 8.53
N GLN A 154 -2.64 1.27 8.09
CA GLN A 154 -3.41 2.46 7.81
C GLN A 154 -3.54 2.61 6.31
N PHE A 155 -4.77 2.62 5.81
CA PHE A 155 -5.06 2.68 4.37
C PHE A 155 -5.70 4.01 4.00
N TYR A 156 -5.13 4.68 3.00
CA TYR A 156 -5.62 5.95 2.48
C TYR A 156 -6.09 5.78 1.03
N ASP A 157 -7.29 6.31 0.73
CA ASP A 157 -7.86 6.27 -0.61
C ASP A 157 -7.18 7.32 -1.50
N LEU A 158 -6.50 6.86 -2.54
CA LEU A 158 -5.75 7.74 -3.44
C LEU A 158 -6.65 8.74 -4.20
N LYS A 159 -7.96 8.46 -4.34
CA LYS A 159 -8.90 9.38 -4.98
C LYS A 159 -9.07 10.68 -4.22
N ASP A 160 -8.89 10.66 -2.89
CA ASP A 160 -9.07 11.82 -2.02
C ASP A 160 -7.84 12.72 -1.97
N LEU A 161 -6.66 12.23 -2.44
CA LEU A 161 -5.37 12.91 -2.27
C LEU A 161 -5.37 14.34 -2.83
N TRP A 162 -5.98 14.57 -3.99
CA TRP A 162 -5.99 15.91 -4.60
C TRP A 162 -6.80 16.90 -3.76
N ALA A 163 -7.97 16.51 -3.28
CA ALA A 163 -8.82 17.36 -2.46
C ALA A 163 -8.18 17.66 -1.10
N ASP A 164 -7.70 16.61 -0.42
CA ASP A 164 -7.07 16.75 0.90
C ASP A 164 -5.75 17.54 0.82
N MET A 165 -4.97 17.37 -0.26
CA MET A 165 -3.75 18.15 -0.51
C MET A 165 -4.04 19.64 -0.64
N ASN A 166 -5.12 20.02 -1.34
CA ASN A 166 -5.50 21.43 -1.45
C ASN A 166 -5.91 22.02 -0.09
N ILE A 167 -6.61 21.27 0.75
CA ILE A 167 -6.92 21.69 2.13
C ILE A 167 -5.61 21.97 2.90
N ALA A 168 -4.63 21.06 2.81
CA ALA A 168 -3.34 21.23 3.47
C ALA A 168 -2.57 22.46 2.94
N LEU A 169 -2.56 22.69 1.63
CA LEU A 169 -1.90 23.84 0.99
C LEU A 169 -2.58 25.16 1.39
N ASP A 170 -3.89 25.22 1.40
CA ASP A 170 -4.66 26.42 1.77
C ASP A 170 -4.49 26.77 3.26
N ALA A 171 -4.27 25.75 4.11
CA ALA A 171 -3.95 25.93 5.52
C ALA A 171 -2.47 26.28 5.78
N GLY A 172 -1.62 26.33 4.75
CA GLY A 172 -0.19 26.61 4.91
C GLY A 172 0.60 25.52 5.61
N ILE A 173 0.14 24.27 5.57
CA ILE A 173 0.83 23.14 6.18
C ILE A 173 2.08 22.80 5.36
N THR A 174 3.21 22.61 6.03
CA THR A 174 4.49 22.21 5.39
C THR A 174 4.86 20.74 5.60
N LEU A 175 4.23 20.07 6.56
CA LEU A 175 4.39 18.63 6.78
C LEU A 175 3.03 18.04 7.16
N TRP A 176 2.64 16.96 6.52
CA TRP A 176 1.34 16.33 6.75
C TRP A 176 1.42 14.81 6.67
N HIS A 177 0.79 14.17 7.66
CA HIS A 177 0.52 12.73 7.69
C HIS A 177 -0.97 12.51 7.41
N PRO A 178 -1.39 12.00 6.25
CA PRO A 178 -2.79 11.61 6.03
C PRO A 178 -3.12 10.32 6.82
N ALA A 179 -3.11 10.45 8.13
CA ALA A 179 -3.28 9.37 9.07
C ALA A 179 -4.75 8.91 9.10
N THR A 180 -4.99 7.65 8.84
CA THR A 180 -6.29 7.00 8.97
C THR A 180 -6.30 6.05 10.16
N GLU A 181 -7.46 5.73 10.73
CA GLU A 181 -7.52 4.77 11.83
C GLU A 181 -7.07 3.38 11.38
N PRO A 182 -6.19 2.68 12.15
CA PRO A 182 -5.65 1.39 11.76
C PRO A 182 -6.71 0.29 11.65
N VAL A 183 -6.52 -0.59 10.65
CA VAL A 183 -7.34 -1.78 10.43
C VAL A 183 -6.42 -2.99 10.35
N SER A 184 -6.76 -4.08 11.05
CA SER A 184 -6.02 -5.33 10.88
C SER A 184 -6.40 -6.04 9.59
N ALA A 185 -5.48 -6.85 9.06
CA ALA A 185 -5.76 -7.66 7.87
C ALA A 185 -6.95 -8.61 8.09
N GLY A 186 -7.04 -9.21 9.29
CA GLY A 186 -8.16 -10.06 9.66
C GLY A 186 -9.49 -9.32 9.75
N GLU A 187 -9.52 -8.11 10.37
CA GLU A 187 -10.74 -7.27 10.40
C GLU A 187 -11.20 -6.87 9.01
N LEU A 188 -10.25 -6.45 8.14
CA LEU A 188 -10.56 -6.07 6.78
C LEU A 188 -11.12 -7.24 5.98
N TYR A 189 -10.51 -8.41 6.08
CA TYR A 189 -10.98 -9.61 5.40
C TYR A 189 -12.40 -9.97 5.84
N ARG A 190 -12.65 -10.03 7.15
CA ARG A 190 -13.99 -10.30 7.70
C ARG A 190 -15.02 -9.27 7.24
N TYR A 191 -14.65 -8.01 7.20
CA TYR A 191 -15.54 -6.93 6.72
C TYR A 191 -15.92 -7.10 5.25
N LEU A 192 -14.99 -7.56 4.41
CA LEU A 192 -15.20 -7.73 2.96
C LEU A 192 -15.95 -9.02 2.62
N THR A 193 -15.72 -10.12 3.37
CA THR A 193 -16.21 -11.46 3.02
C THR A 193 -17.26 -12.01 3.97
N GLY A 194 -17.31 -11.54 5.20
CA GLY A 194 -18.07 -12.14 6.30
C GLY A 194 -17.38 -13.35 6.97
N GLU A 195 -16.19 -13.75 6.48
CA GLU A 195 -15.44 -14.91 6.95
C GLU A 195 -14.18 -14.50 7.72
N ASP A 196 -13.66 -15.39 8.54
CA ASP A 196 -12.41 -15.17 9.26
C ASP A 196 -11.19 -15.45 8.37
N PHE A 197 -10.20 -14.59 8.48
CA PHE A 197 -8.87 -14.79 7.93
C PHE A 197 -7.88 -15.00 9.06
N VAL A 198 -7.34 -16.20 9.16
CA VAL A 198 -6.36 -16.59 10.17
C VAL A 198 -5.10 -17.08 9.46
N ASN A 199 -4.07 -16.25 9.46
CA ASN A 199 -2.76 -16.59 8.94
C ASN A 199 -1.71 -15.95 9.85
N GLU A 200 -1.01 -16.78 10.65
CA GLU A 200 0.03 -16.32 11.56
C GLU A 200 1.40 -16.68 11.02
N LEU A 201 2.21 -15.66 10.76
CA LEU A 201 3.57 -15.83 10.28
C LEU A 201 4.55 -15.94 11.47
N ALA A 202 5.70 -16.56 11.22
CA ALA A 202 6.77 -16.66 12.23
C ALA A 202 7.41 -15.31 12.56
N SER A 203 7.34 -14.33 11.66
CA SER A 203 7.79 -12.96 11.89
C SER A 203 6.75 -12.17 12.70
N ALA A 204 7.21 -11.15 13.41
CA ALA A 204 6.28 -10.22 14.07
C ALA A 204 5.35 -9.55 13.03
N PRO A 205 4.05 -9.43 13.34
CA PRO A 205 3.11 -8.73 12.47
C PRO A 205 3.51 -7.27 12.29
N ALA A 206 3.24 -6.71 11.13
CA ALA A 206 3.40 -5.28 10.90
C ALA A 206 2.40 -4.49 11.77
N ASP A 207 2.85 -3.36 12.32
CA ASP A 207 2.01 -2.56 13.18
C ASP A 207 2.21 -1.07 12.87
N TYR A 208 1.18 -0.45 12.26
CA TYR A 208 1.12 0.95 11.91
C TYR A 208 0.00 1.63 12.69
N ASP A 209 0.36 2.67 13.44
CA ASP A 209 -0.59 3.52 14.17
C ASP A 209 0.02 4.92 14.40
N PHE A 210 0.28 5.62 13.30
CA PHE A 210 0.74 7.01 13.34
C PHE A 210 -0.44 7.98 13.32
N ARG A 211 -0.18 9.23 13.69
CA ARG A 211 -1.17 10.29 13.87
C ARG A 211 -0.84 11.50 13.01
N THR A 212 -1.80 12.41 12.95
CA THR A 212 -1.60 13.78 12.48
C THR A 212 -2.08 14.78 13.55
N ILE A 213 -1.34 15.89 13.66
CA ILE A 213 -1.78 17.02 14.50
C ILE A 213 -2.83 17.88 13.77
N HIS A 214 -3.12 17.59 12.51
CA HIS A 214 -3.99 18.36 11.63
C HIS A 214 -5.37 17.72 11.42
N ASP A 215 -5.74 16.72 12.19
CA ASP A 215 -6.99 15.96 12.01
C ASP A 215 -8.24 16.84 11.94
N ALA A 216 -8.32 17.88 12.75
CA ALA A 216 -9.46 18.81 12.79
C ALA A 216 -9.72 19.52 11.45
N LEU A 217 -8.68 19.80 10.65
CA LEU A 217 -8.81 20.42 9.31
C LEU A 217 -9.54 19.52 8.31
N PHE A 218 -9.51 18.22 8.54
CA PHE A 218 -10.12 17.20 7.70
C PHE A 218 -11.41 16.63 8.30
N ASN A 219 -11.99 17.33 9.30
CA ASN A 219 -13.13 16.85 10.10
C ASN A 219 -12.85 15.51 10.81
N GLY A 220 -11.59 15.23 11.08
CA GLY A 220 -11.13 14.06 11.80
C GLY A 220 -11.11 14.24 13.32
N LYS A 221 -10.63 13.22 14.02
CA LYS A 221 -10.50 13.21 15.49
C LYS A 221 -9.43 12.21 15.93
N ASN A 222 -8.93 12.41 17.15
CA ASN A 222 -7.96 11.50 17.79
C ASN A 222 -6.66 11.32 16.98
N GLY A 223 -6.28 12.29 16.17
CA GLY A 223 -5.11 12.23 15.29
C GLY A 223 -5.34 11.45 13.99
N TYR A 224 -6.58 11.20 13.60
CA TYR A 224 -6.92 10.56 12.32
C TYR A 224 -7.83 11.45 11.49
N ILE A 225 -7.58 11.52 10.19
CA ILE A 225 -8.43 12.24 9.23
C ILE A 225 -9.63 11.41 8.76
N ARG A 226 -9.59 10.10 8.95
CA ARG A 226 -10.70 9.16 8.67
C ARG A 226 -10.72 8.10 9.77
N ASP A 227 -11.90 7.80 10.28
CA ASP A 227 -12.12 6.70 11.22
C ASP A 227 -12.13 5.34 10.52
N LYS A 228 -12.04 4.27 11.32
CA LYS A 228 -11.99 2.88 10.83
C LYS A 228 -13.19 2.53 9.95
N GLU A 229 -14.38 2.95 10.32
CA GLU A 229 -15.61 2.65 9.59
C GLU A 229 -15.57 3.26 8.19
N SER A 230 -15.16 4.52 8.08
CA SER A 230 -14.97 5.22 6.79
C SER A 230 -13.91 4.54 5.93
N VAL A 231 -12.78 4.11 6.53
CA VAL A 231 -11.73 3.38 5.81
C VAL A 231 -12.25 2.06 5.26
N LEU A 232 -12.91 1.26 6.09
CA LEU A 232 -13.47 -0.04 5.68
C LEU A 232 -14.53 0.12 4.57
N ALA A 233 -15.43 1.12 4.70
CA ALA A 233 -16.43 1.42 3.69
C ALA A 233 -15.79 1.87 2.35
N GLY A 234 -14.76 2.73 2.42
CA GLY A 234 -14.01 3.16 1.24
C GLY A 234 -13.34 1.99 0.51
N ILE A 235 -12.72 1.08 1.26
CA ILE A 235 -12.08 -0.13 0.68
C ILE A 235 -13.13 -1.05 0.06
N ARG A 236 -14.28 -1.28 0.70
CA ARG A 236 -15.37 -2.11 0.15
C ARG A 236 -15.86 -1.53 -1.18
N ASN A 237 -16.16 -0.24 -1.22
CA ASN A 237 -16.60 0.44 -2.45
C ASN A 237 -15.58 0.28 -3.57
N PHE A 238 -14.28 0.45 -3.27
CA PHE A 238 -13.22 0.27 -4.24
C PHE A 238 -13.15 -1.18 -4.78
N VAL A 239 -13.25 -2.18 -3.90
CA VAL A 239 -13.24 -3.60 -4.28
C VAL A 239 -14.44 -3.95 -5.17
N GLU A 240 -15.63 -3.47 -4.83
CA GLU A 240 -16.85 -3.68 -5.62
C GLU A 240 -16.78 -3.01 -7.00
N GLU A 241 -16.28 -1.78 -7.07
CA GLU A 241 -16.08 -1.08 -8.35
C GLU A 241 -15.05 -1.78 -9.23
N TYR A 242 -13.95 -2.24 -8.64
CA TYR A 242 -12.91 -2.97 -9.36
C TYR A 242 -13.45 -4.28 -9.95
N SER A 243 -14.27 -5.00 -9.20
CA SER A 243 -14.89 -6.26 -9.64
C SER A 243 -15.87 -6.06 -10.80
N LYS A 244 -16.58 -4.93 -10.87
CA LYS A 244 -17.50 -4.59 -11.96
C LYS A 244 -16.78 -4.20 -13.26
N GLN A 245 -15.53 -3.74 -13.19
CA GLN A 245 -14.75 -3.30 -14.35
C GLN A 245 -13.99 -4.45 -15.05
N VAL A 246 -13.84 -5.59 -14.40
CA VAL A 246 -13.34 -6.81 -15.04
C VAL A 246 -14.53 -7.44 -15.77
N PRO A 247 -14.55 -7.49 -17.13
CA PRO A 247 -15.64 -8.14 -17.86
C PRO A 247 -15.75 -9.60 -17.38
N VAL A 248 -16.89 -9.96 -16.83
CA VAL A 248 -17.26 -11.37 -16.70
C VAL A 248 -17.32 -11.88 -18.14
N SER A 249 -16.37 -12.72 -18.54
CA SER A 249 -16.52 -13.48 -19.77
C SER A 249 -17.75 -14.35 -19.57
N GLU A 250 -18.88 -13.93 -20.16
CA GLU A 250 -20.05 -14.79 -20.24
C GLU A 250 -19.57 -16.12 -20.82
N GLY A 251 -19.63 -17.16 -20.00
CA GLY A 251 -19.37 -18.52 -20.42
C GLY A 251 -20.32 -18.85 -21.55
N GLY A 252 -19.79 -18.89 -22.76
CA GLY A 252 -20.53 -19.32 -23.93
C GLY A 252 -21.08 -20.72 -23.66
N LYS A 253 -22.38 -20.80 -23.42
CA LYS A 253 -23.17 -21.99 -23.71
C LYS A 253 -23.26 -22.08 -25.23
N GLN A 254 -22.55 -22.99 -25.79
CA GLN A 254 -23.00 -23.78 -26.97
C GLN A 254 -22.33 -25.15 -26.92
#